data_49376c716f74941b034be963dc9eff89
#
_entry.id   49376c716f74941b034be963dc9eff89
#
_cell.length_a   1.000
_cell.length_b   1.000
_cell.length_c   1.000
_cell.angle_alpha   90.00
_cell.angle_beta   90.00
_cell.angle_gamma   90.00
#
_symmetry.space_group_name_H-M   'P 1'
#
loop_
_entity.id
_entity.type
_entity.pdbx_description
1 polymer ?
#
loop_
_entity_poly.entity_id
_entity_poly.type
_entity_poly.pdbx_seq_one_letter_code
_entity_poly.pdbx_strand_id
1 'polypeptide(L)'
;MSRGLGDVYKRQVVKLKETKTYLREFYFIPDSVPAYQENDIMMAVSYLDRLAKERDMPLVICIALGSNMGNRGKDGQLATYLDIVSRRRKRCSVAAVGNEANARHHFLGKIQPDMEYESVEVSVEENIPGFFIEMWANAPELYAVSVSSPTGEVLPKVPYRSGGRQEFVFIFEQTRVSIDYRLTGRRQGNQLIYLRFSNAAQGIWTINVYPQSIVTGDYNMWLPMRNFTSGNVFFLRSNPNHTITVPGNAGQVISTGGYNVANGCLYLDSGRGFTLSGEVKPDFCAPAVNVYGPGLRNRFVTMTGTSAAAAITAGACAQIMEWGLVKRNQIFMSSADIKNMLIRGADRADDRSYPNPSWGYGTLDVYGAFEDLRR
;
A
#
# COMPACT_ATOMS: atom_id res chain seq x y z
N MET A 1 27.08 18.67 18.65
CA MET A 1 27.05 19.07 17.23
C MET A 1 27.85 18.05 16.45
N SER A 2 27.21 17.22 15.66
CA SER A 2 27.90 16.27 14.78
C SER A 2 28.45 17.03 13.57
N ARG A 3 29.72 17.40 13.60
CA ARG A 3 30.40 18.06 12.47
C ARG A 3 30.66 17.13 11.26
N GLY A 4 30.25 15.87 11.30
CA GLY A 4 30.59 14.88 10.26
C GLY A 4 29.55 14.60 9.19
N LEU A 5 28.27 14.88 9.42
CA LEU A 5 27.18 14.54 8.48
C LEU A 5 26.64 15.74 7.68
N GLY A 6 26.93 16.97 8.09
CA GLY A 6 26.35 18.18 7.51
C GLY A 6 26.78 18.46 6.07
N ASP A 7 27.96 18.04 5.67
CA ASP A 7 28.51 18.32 4.35
C ASP A 7 28.28 17.19 3.34
N VAL A 8 28.08 15.96 3.80
CA VAL A 8 27.87 14.78 2.95
C VAL A 8 26.38 14.58 2.63
N TYR A 9 25.51 14.72 3.64
CA TYR A 9 24.07 14.47 3.48
C TYR A 9 23.26 15.78 3.42
N LYS A 10 22.48 15.95 2.36
CA LYS A 10 21.50 17.02 2.21
C LYS A 10 20.10 16.44 2.40
N ARG A 11 19.43 16.77 3.49
CA ARG A 11 18.04 16.33 3.73
C ARG A 11 17.07 17.35 3.16
N GLN A 12 16.16 16.86 2.32
CA GLN A 12 15.08 17.65 1.73
C GLN A 12 13.75 17.09 2.19
N VAL A 13 12.83 17.98 2.52
CA VAL A 13 11.44 17.63 2.81
C VAL A 13 10.56 18.39 1.82
N VAL A 14 9.67 17.69 1.16
CA VAL A 14 8.67 18.31 0.29
C VAL A 14 7.33 18.28 1.02
N LYS A 15 6.79 19.45 1.32
CA LYS A 15 5.43 19.58 1.85
C LYS A 15 4.45 19.39 0.70
N LEU A 16 3.65 18.34 0.77
CA LEU A 16 2.60 18.08 -0.21
C LEU A 16 1.41 19.01 0.01
N LYS A 17 0.71 19.32 -1.08
CA LYS A 17 -0.56 20.01 -1.03
C LYS A 17 -1.64 19.05 -0.56
N GLU A 18 -2.49 19.50 0.35
CA GLU A 18 -3.65 18.71 0.76
C GLU A 18 -4.62 18.50 -0.39
N THR A 19 -5.30 17.35 -0.35
CA THR A 19 -6.26 16.99 -1.38
C THR A 19 -7.43 17.96 -1.42
N LYS A 20 -8.00 18.13 -2.61
CA LYS A 20 -9.11 19.08 -2.84
C LYS A 20 -10.39 18.61 -2.15
N THR A 21 -11.20 19.56 -1.70
CA THR A 21 -12.45 19.32 -0.96
C THR A 21 -13.38 18.35 -1.69
N TYR A 22 -13.61 18.54 -3.00
CA TYR A 22 -14.49 17.66 -3.76
C TYR A 22 -14.02 16.20 -3.81
N LEU A 23 -12.70 15.93 -3.70
CA LEU A 23 -12.19 14.58 -3.61
C LEU A 23 -12.40 14.00 -2.20
N ARG A 24 -12.24 14.81 -1.15
CA ARG A 24 -12.58 14.39 0.21
C ARG A 24 -14.03 13.98 0.32
N GLU A 25 -14.93 14.80 -0.19
CA GLU A 25 -16.37 14.51 -0.23
C GLU A 25 -16.68 13.25 -1.04
N PHE A 26 -16.06 13.10 -2.21
CA PHE A 26 -16.25 11.93 -3.05
C PHE A 26 -15.81 10.64 -2.37
N TYR A 27 -14.65 10.67 -1.70
CA TYR A 27 -14.07 9.50 -1.02
C TYR A 27 -14.45 9.39 0.47
N PHE A 28 -15.31 10.26 0.97
CA PHE A 28 -15.74 10.32 2.37
C PHE A 28 -14.58 10.47 3.38
N ILE A 29 -13.51 11.13 2.99
CA ILE A 29 -12.33 11.32 3.85
C ILE A 29 -12.63 12.40 4.89
N PRO A 30 -12.52 12.09 6.21
CA PRO A 30 -12.75 13.07 7.27
C PRO A 30 -11.79 14.28 7.15
N ASP A 31 -12.29 15.49 7.44
CA ASP A 31 -11.49 16.71 7.34
C ASP A 31 -10.27 16.73 8.27
N SER A 32 -10.35 16.02 9.40
CA SER A 32 -9.25 15.90 10.36
C SER A 32 -8.09 15.05 9.88
N VAL A 33 -8.25 14.27 8.79
CA VAL A 33 -7.26 13.32 8.31
C VAL A 33 -6.46 13.94 7.15
N PRO A 34 -5.11 14.03 7.23
CA PRO A 34 -4.29 14.46 6.12
C PRO A 34 -4.44 13.50 4.93
N ALA A 35 -4.75 14.05 3.75
CA ALA A 35 -4.87 13.30 2.51
C ALA A 35 -4.20 14.06 1.36
N TYR A 36 -3.53 13.33 0.47
CA TYR A 36 -2.74 13.89 -0.62
C TYR A 36 -3.08 13.22 -1.93
N GLN A 37 -2.91 13.92 -3.03
CA GLN A 37 -3.15 13.36 -4.37
C GLN A 37 -1.88 12.69 -4.89
N GLU A 38 -2.05 11.60 -5.60
CA GLU A 38 -0.96 10.80 -6.19
C GLU A 38 -0.08 11.62 -7.14
N ASN A 39 -0.70 12.48 -7.96
CA ASN A 39 0.02 13.38 -8.87
C ASN A 39 0.92 14.38 -8.14
N ASP A 40 0.54 14.86 -6.95
CA ASP A 40 1.36 15.78 -6.16
C ASP A 40 2.59 15.06 -5.60
N ILE A 41 2.46 13.77 -5.25
CA ILE A 41 3.61 12.92 -4.87
C ILE A 41 4.55 12.74 -6.08
N MET A 42 4.02 12.46 -7.27
CA MET A 42 4.81 12.35 -8.49
C MET A 42 5.55 13.65 -8.82
N MET A 43 4.90 14.80 -8.66
CA MET A 43 5.54 16.11 -8.83
C MET A 43 6.65 16.36 -7.80
N ALA A 44 6.44 15.97 -6.54
CA ALA A 44 7.46 16.05 -5.50
C ALA A 44 8.70 15.21 -5.83
N VAL A 45 8.50 13.98 -6.29
CA VAL A 45 9.58 13.09 -6.75
C VAL A 45 10.31 13.70 -7.95
N SER A 46 9.60 14.25 -8.93
CA SER A 46 10.19 14.92 -10.08
C SER A 46 11.05 16.13 -9.67
N TYR A 47 10.57 16.91 -8.72
CA TYR A 47 11.31 18.04 -8.16
C TYR A 47 12.61 17.60 -7.51
N LEU A 48 12.56 16.57 -6.65
CA LEU A 48 13.74 16.03 -5.98
C LEU A 48 14.76 15.44 -6.98
N ASP A 49 14.28 14.69 -8.00
CA ASP A 49 15.15 14.14 -9.06
C ASP A 49 15.87 15.23 -9.84
N ARG A 50 15.17 16.34 -10.17
CA ARG A 50 15.77 17.49 -10.83
C ARG A 50 16.85 18.14 -9.97
N LEU A 51 16.57 18.43 -8.69
CA LEU A 51 17.54 19.01 -7.77
C LEU A 51 18.79 18.14 -7.61
N ALA A 52 18.61 16.83 -7.52
CA ALA A 52 19.72 15.88 -7.41
C ALA A 52 20.57 15.84 -8.68
N LYS A 53 19.96 15.98 -9.86
CA LYS A 53 20.68 16.10 -11.13
C LYS A 53 21.49 17.39 -11.22
N GLU A 54 20.88 18.53 -10.91
CA GLU A 54 21.53 19.84 -10.92
C GLU A 54 22.78 19.88 -10.03
N ARG A 55 22.79 19.09 -8.95
CA ARG A 55 23.88 19.02 -7.97
C ARG A 55 24.81 17.82 -8.16
N ASP A 56 24.57 17.00 -9.18
CA ASP A 56 25.24 15.71 -9.43
C ASP A 56 25.29 14.79 -8.19
N MET A 57 24.27 14.81 -7.35
CA MET A 57 24.17 14.04 -6.10
C MET A 57 23.36 12.76 -6.26
N PRO A 58 23.75 11.67 -5.57
CA PRO A 58 22.86 10.55 -5.34
C PRO A 58 21.61 10.97 -4.57
N LEU A 59 20.49 10.28 -4.82
CA LEU A 59 19.20 10.59 -4.18
C LEU A 59 18.53 9.33 -3.65
N VAL A 60 18.21 9.33 -2.37
CA VAL A 60 17.28 8.38 -1.75
C VAL A 60 15.96 9.11 -1.49
N ILE A 61 14.88 8.55 -1.97
CA ILE A 61 13.51 9.06 -1.80
C ILE A 61 12.81 8.17 -0.78
N CYS A 62 12.35 8.73 0.33
CA CYS A 62 11.55 8.03 1.33
C CYS A 62 10.08 8.44 1.21
N ILE A 63 9.21 7.48 0.95
CA ILE A 63 7.76 7.66 0.86
C ILE A 63 7.11 6.90 2.02
N ALA A 64 6.82 7.63 3.09
CA ALA A 64 6.16 7.11 4.29
C ALA A 64 4.63 7.33 4.23
N LEU A 65 4.08 7.28 3.04
CA LEU A 65 2.66 7.43 2.72
C LEU A 65 2.20 6.21 1.91
N GLY A 66 0.91 5.90 2.02
CA GLY A 66 0.36 4.80 1.25
C GLY A 66 -1.14 4.95 1.03
N SER A 67 -1.67 4.09 0.14
CA SER A 67 -3.10 4.02 -0.15
C SER A 67 -3.54 2.58 -0.38
N ASN A 68 -4.78 2.28 0.08
CA ASN A 68 -5.48 1.05 -0.26
C ASN A 68 -6.17 1.12 -1.63
N MET A 69 -6.20 2.27 -2.25
CA MET A 69 -6.89 2.51 -3.52
C MET A 69 -6.03 2.17 -4.72
N GLY A 70 -6.70 1.81 -5.81
CA GLY A 70 -6.09 1.59 -7.10
C GLY A 70 -5.61 0.16 -7.33
N ASN A 71 -5.15 -0.07 -8.56
CA ASN A 71 -4.64 -1.38 -8.97
C ASN A 71 -3.39 -1.74 -8.15
N ARG A 72 -3.51 -2.82 -7.37
CA ARG A 72 -2.44 -3.39 -6.54
C ARG A 72 -1.42 -4.20 -7.33
N GLY A 73 -1.61 -4.31 -8.64
CA GLY A 73 -0.60 -4.81 -9.57
C GLY A 73 0.47 -3.77 -9.87
N LYS A 74 1.34 -4.09 -10.84
CA LYS A 74 2.46 -3.22 -11.26
C LYS A 74 2.04 -1.97 -12.04
N ASP A 75 0.76 -1.86 -12.45
CA ASP A 75 0.31 -0.87 -13.42
C ASP A 75 -0.22 0.43 -12.80
N GLY A 76 -0.14 0.60 -11.47
CA GLY A 76 -0.46 1.86 -10.79
C GLY A 76 0.44 2.99 -11.27
N GLN A 77 -0.11 4.19 -11.48
CA GLN A 77 0.64 5.32 -12.06
C GLN A 77 1.84 5.72 -11.19
N LEU A 78 1.65 5.87 -9.89
CA LEU A 78 2.72 6.20 -8.94
C LEU A 78 3.77 5.08 -8.86
N ALA A 79 3.33 3.82 -8.79
CA ALA A 79 4.22 2.66 -8.74
C ALA A 79 5.11 2.59 -10.01
N THR A 80 4.50 2.71 -11.19
CA THR A 80 5.21 2.75 -12.48
C THR A 80 6.19 3.92 -12.55
N TYR A 81 5.77 5.11 -12.10
CA TYR A 81 6.64 6.29 -12.12
C TYR A 81 7.86 6.12 -11.20
N LEU A 82 7.65 5.61 -9.99
CA LEU A 82 8.74 5.32 -9.06
C LEU A 82 9.69 4.23 -9.57
N ASP A 83 9.16 3.21 -10.24
CA ASP A 83 9.98 2.20 -10.90
C ASP A 83 10.89 2.81 -11.98
N ILE A 84 10.36 3.73 -12.79
CA ILE A 84 11.15 4.46 -13.81
C ILE A 84 12.23 5.31 -13.15
N VAL A 85 11.91 6.02 -12.06
CA VAL A 85 12.89 6.85 -11.35
C VAL A 85 13.96 5.98 -10.69
N SER A 86 13.57 4.90 -10.03
CA SER A 86 14.49 4.00 -9.29
C SER A 86 15.43 3.21 -10.20
N ARG A 87 15.08 2.99 -11.47
CA ARG A 87 16.00 2.39 -12.47
C ARG A 87 17.11 3.33 -12.91
N ARG A 88 16.99 4.62 -12.65
CA ARG A 88 18.04 5.58 -13.00
C ARG A 88 19.23 5.42 -12.07
N ARG A 89 20.42 5.64 -12.62
CA ARG A 89 21.66 5.64 -11.81
C ARG A 89 21.58 6.72 -10.73
N LYS A 90 22.21 6.46 -9.58
CA LYS A 90 22.25 7.36 -8.43
C LYS A 90 20.84 7.64 -7.83
N ARG A 91 19.84 6.77 -8.06
CA ARG A 91 18.48 6.91 -7.54
C ARG A 91 18.07 5.66 -6.78
N CYS A 92 17.43 5.86 -5.64
CA CYS A 92 16.83 4.79 -4.83
C CYS A 92 15.53 5.31 -4.23
N SER A 93 14.47 4.52 -4.29
CA SER A 93 13.20 4.83 -3.63
C SER A 93 12.88 3.78 -2.59
N VAL A 94 12.45 4.23 -1.42
CA VAL A 94 12.03 3.40 -0.29
C VAL A 94 10.59 3.77 0.06
N ALA A 95 9.75 2.78 0.26
CA ALA A 95 8.36 2.98 0.68
C ALA A 95 7.98 2.10 1.88
N ALA A 96 7.11 2.63 2.72
CA ALA A 96 6.43 1.86 3.76
C ALA A 96 5.42 0.91 3.13
N VAL A 97 5.26 -0.28 3.70
CA VAL A 97 4.22 -1.23 3.25
C VAL A 97 2.82 -0.90 3.76
N GLY A 98 2.69 0.10 4.64
CA GLY A 98 1.42 0.47 5.27
C GLY A 98 1.13 -0.29 6.56
N ASN A 99 0.06 0.13 7.24
CA ASN A 99 -0.32 -0.40 8.57
C ASN A 99 -1.75 -0.98 8.53
N GLU A 100 -2.06 -1.76 7.48
CA GLU A 100 -3.42 -2.20 7.18
C GLU A 100 -3.67 -3.71 7.39
N ALA A 101 -2.64 -4.51 7.75
CA ALA A 101 -2.82 -5.96 7.87
C ALA A 101 -3.85 -6.37 8.93
N ASN A 102 -3.94 -5.62 10.04
CA ASN A 102 -4.89 -5.87 11.12
C ASN A 102 -6.13 -4.93 11.07
N ALA A 103 -6.28 -4.15 9.99
CA ALA A 103 -7.41 -3.24 9.83
C ALA A 103 -8.72 -3.95 9.47
N ARG A 104 -8.66 -5.21 9.01
CA ARG A 104 -9.78 -5.97 8.47
C ARG A 104 -10.38 -5.33 7.20
N HIS A 105 -9.55 -4.60 6.43
CA HIS A 105 -9.93 -3.85 5.23
C HIS A 105 -9.65 -4.58 3.93
N HIS A 106 -9.26 -5.85 3.99
CA HIS A 106 -9.06 -6.69 2.82
C HIS A 106 -9.84 -7.99 2.93
N PHE A 107 -10.52 -8.36 1.86
CA PHE A 107 -11.18 -9.65 1.67
C PHE A 107 -10.58 -10.36 0.45
N LEU A 108 -10.19 -11.62 0.65
CA LEU A 108 -9.75 -12.50 -0.42
C LEU A 108 -10.88 -13.49 -0.72
N GLY A 109 -11.48 -13.38 -1.91
CA GLY A 109 -12.54 -14.23 -2.38
C GLY A 109 -12.06 -15.31 -3.34
N LYS A 110 -12.77 -16.44 -3.31
CA LYS A 110 -12.56 -17.54 -4.25
C LYS A 110 -13.85 -18.26 -4.53
N ILE A 111 -14.39 -18.09 -5.73
CA ILE A 111 -15.60 -18.77 -6.17
C ILE A 111 -15.24 -20.08 -6.87
N GLN A 112 -15.78 -21.19 -6.40
CA GLN A 112 -15.65 -22.48 -7.05
C GLN A 112 -16.63 -22.57 -8.23
N PRO A 113 -16.36 -23.38 -9.27
CA PRO A 113 -17.22 -23.48 -10.46
C PRO A 113 -18.67 -23.94 -10.19
N ASP A 114 -18.90 -24.63 -9.09
CA ASP A 114 -20.21 -25.13 -8.63
C ASP A 114 -20.97 -24.14 -7.74
N MET A 115 -20.34 -23.04 -7.33
CA MET A 115 -20.98 -22.00 -6.51
C MET A 115 -21.76 -21.03 -7.39
N GLU A 116 -23.02 -20.76 -7.01
CA GLU A 116 -23.81 -19.72 -7.68
C GLU A 116 -23.28 -18.31 -7.37
N TYR A 117 -22.88 -18.06 -6.11
CA TYR A 117 -22.27 -16.80 -5.66
C TYR A 117 -21.51 -17.00 -4.35
N GLU A 118 -20.65 -16.05 -4.01
CA GLU A 118 -20.02 -15.93 -2.69
C GLU A 118 -20.54 -14.68 -1.98
N SER A 119 -20.96 -14.83 -0.71
CA SER A 119 -21.41 -13.71 0.11
C SER A 119 -20.25 -13.10 0.88
N VAL A 120 -20.12 -11.77 0.79
CA VAL A 120 -19.12 -10.96 1.47
C VAL A 120 -19.83 -10.00 2.42
N GLU A 121 -19.59 -10.18 3.71
CA GLU A 121 -20.22 -9.38 4.76
C GLU A 121 -19.32 -8.25 5.23
N VAL A 122 -19.88 -7.04 5.26
CA VAL A 122 -19.24 -5.80 5.70
C VAL A 122 -20.00 -5.25 6.88
N SER A 123 -19.32 -5.14 8.01
CA SER A 123 -19.88 -4.52 9.22
C SER A 123 -19.67 -3.00 9.15
N VAL A 124 -20.74 -2.26 9.39
CA VAL A 124 -20.76 -0.82 9.61
C VAL A 124 -21.26 -0.60 11.04
N GLU A 125 -20.38 -0.21 11.97
CA GLU A 125 -20.72 -0.20 13.41
C GLU A 125 -21.56 1.00 13.83
N GLU A 126 -21.62 2.05 13.01
CA GLU A 126 -22.42 3.26 13.26
C GLU A 126 -22.87 3.88 11.92
N ASN A 127 -23.88 4.76 11.96
CA ASN A 127 -24.28 5.51 10.77
C ASN A 127 -23.16 6.49 10.38
N ILE A 128 -22.70 6.41 9.12
CA ILE A 128 -21.59 7.22 8.61
C ILE A 128 -21.97 7.92 7.30
N PRO A 129 -21.28 9.02 6.95
CA PRO A 129 -21.49 9.70 5.67
C PRO A 129 -21.34 8.79 4.46
N GLY A 130 -20.47 7.78 4.57
CA GLY A 130 -20.28 6.77 3.53
C GLY A 130 -18.92 6.10 3.57
N PHE A 131 -18.81 5.10 2.72
CA PHE A 131 -17.57 4.38 2.41
C PHE A 131 -17.63 3.85 0.98
N PHE A 132 -16.54 3.28 0.53
CA PHE A 132 -16.51 2.58 -0.77
C PHE A 132 -15.71 1.29 -0.68
N ILE A 133 -15.92 0.42 -1.66
CA ILE A 133 -15.18 -0.83 -1.82
C ILE A 133 -14.68 -0.89 -3.24
N GLU A 134 -13.41 -1.20 -3.42
CA GLU A 134 -12.84 -1.59 -4.69
C GLU A 134 -12.72 -3.11 -4.75
N MET A 135 -13.49 -3.74 -5.63
CA MET A 135 -13.33 -5.15 -5.97
C MET A 135 -12.53 -5.28 -7.25
N TRP A 136 -11.44 -6.02 -7.17
CA TRP A 136 -10.52 -6.25 -8.28
C TRP A 136 -10.45 -7.73 -8.64
N ALA A 137 -10.54 -8.01 -9.93
CA ALA A 137 -10.32 -9.33 -10.51
C ALA A 137 -9.36 -9.23 -11.68
N ASN A 138 -8.39 -10.17 -11.72
CA ASN A 138 -7.45 -10.23 -12.83
C ASN A 138 -8.11 -10.89 -14.04
N ALA A 139 -7.84 -10.40 -15.25
CA ALA A 139 -8.32 -11.05 -16.46
C ALA A 139 -7.85 -12.53 -16.51
N PRO A 140 -8.69 -13.46 -16.96
CA PRO A 140 -9.98 -13.26 -17.64
C PRO A 140 -11.21 -13.26 -16.70
N GLU A 141 -11.00 -13.17 -15.39
CA GLU A 141 -12.08 -13.23 -14.41
C GLU A 141 -13.07 -12.08 -14.58
N LEU A 142 -14.36 -12.39 -14.63
CA LEU A 142 -15.46 -11.41 -14.68
C LEU A 142 -16.55 -11.78 -13.70
N TYR A 143 -16.99 -10.79 -12.93
CA TYR A 143 -18.00 -10.93 -11.90
C TYR A 143 -19.13 -9.90 -12.05
N ALA A 144 -20.27 -10.23 -11.47
CA ALA A 144 -21.37 -9.33 -11.19
C ALA A 144 -21.63 -9.31 -9.68
N VAL A 145 -22.32 -8.30 -9.19
CA VAL A 145 -22.63 -8.20 -7.77
C VAL A 145 -24.11 -7.90 -7.53
N SER A 146 -24.60 -8.30 -6.35
CA SER A 146 -25.82 -7.78 -5.71
C SER A 146 -25.49 -7.27 -4.33
N VAL A 147 -26.37 -6.46 -3.75
CA VAL A 147 -26.18 -5.91 -2.40
C VAL A 147 -27.44 -6.11 -1.60
N SER A 148 -27.31 -6.61 -0.37
CA SER A 148 -28.40 -6.71 0.60
C SER A 148 -28.11 -5.78 1.78
N SER A 149 -29.14 -5.06 2.22
CA SER A 149 -29.07 -4.15 3.36
C SER A 149 -29.17 -4.88 4.69
N PRO A 150 -28.84 -4.23 5.81
CA PRO A 150 -29.01 -4.80 7.15
C PRO A 150 -30.43 -5.20 7.51
N THR A 151 -31.44 -4.55 6.93
CA THR A 151 -32.88 -4.89 7.18
C THR A 151 -33.42 -5.95 6.22
N GLY A 152 -32.59 -6.41 5.26
CA GLY A 152 -32.96 -7.46 4.31
C GLY A 152 -33.54 -6.95 2.98
N GLU A 153 -33.50 -5.64 2.71
CA GLU A 153 -33.80 -5.12 1.37
C GLU A 153 -32.70 -5.55 0.40
N VAL A 154 -33.06 -6.04 -0.77
CA VAL A 154 -32.12 -6.63 -1.73
C VAL A 154 -32.11 -5.82 -3.02
N LEU A 155 -30.94 -5.31 -3.37
CA LEU A 155 -30.64 -4.87 -4.72
C LEU A 155 -30.33 -6.11 -5.56
N PRO A 156 -31.10 -6.39 -6.63
CA PRO A 156 -30.88 -7.58 -7.46
C PRO A 156 -29.54 -7.54 -8.16
N LYS A 157 -29.11 -8.70 -8.68
CA LYS A 157 -27.88 -8.86 -9.44
C LYS A 157 -27.75 -7.81 -10.54
N VAL A 158 -26.69 -6.99 -10.44
CA VAL A 158 -26.33 -5.99 -11.43
C VAL A 158 -25.34 -6.61 -12.41
N PRO A 159 -25.74 -6.90 -13.66
CA PRO A 159 -24.84 -7.50 -14.64
C PRO A 159 -23.75 -6.51 -15.05
N TYR A 160 -22.59 -7.04 -15.40
CA TYR A 160 -21.51 -6.23 -15.97
C TYR A 160 -21.98 -5.49 -17.23
N ARG A 161 -21.81 -4.18 -17.24
CA ARG A 161 -21.95 -3.33 -18.41
C ARG A 161 -20.78 -2.36 -18.46
N SER A 162 -19.97 -2.42 -19.49
CA SER A 162 -18.84 -1.51 -19.66
C SER A 162 -19.31 -0.05 -19.68
N GLY A 163 -18.79 0.76 -18.76
CA GLY A 163 -19.01 2.22 -18.72
C GLY A 163 -20.35 2.68 -18.15
N GLY A 164 -21.08 1.81 -17.43
CA GLY A 164 -22.35 2.17 -16.79
C GLY A 164 -22.25 2.27 -15.28
N ARG A 165 -22.45 3.49 -14.72
CA ARG A 165 -22.73 3.66 -13.29
C ARG A 165 -24.22 3.44 -13.05
N GLN A 166 -24.54 2.59 -12.08
CA GLN A 166 -25.90 2.36 -11.61
C GLN A 166 -26.02 2.85 -10.18
N GLU A 167 -27.13 3.51 -9.87
CA GLU A 167 -27.41 4.02 -8.53
C GLU A 167 -28.73 3.45 -8.03
N PHE A 168 -28.75 3.04 -6.76
CA PHE A 168 -29.88 2.51 -6.05
C PHE A 168 -30.03 3.15 -4.67
N VAL A 169 -31.26 3.29 -4.21
CA VAL A 169 -31.54 3.81 -2.89
C VAL A 169 -32.28 2.72 -2.10
N PHE A 170 -31.69 2.27 -1.02
CA PHE A 170 -32.34 1.40 -0.05
C PHE A 170 -33.31 2.24 0.77
N ILE A 171 -34.58 1.87 0.72
CA ILE A 171 -35.68 2.72 1.22
C ILE A 171 -35.67 2.81 2.75
N PHE A 172 -35.44 1.67 3.41
CA PHE A 172 -35.47 1.64 4.89
C PHE A 172 -34.25 2.34 5.50
N GLU A 173 -33.05 2.10 4.95
CA GLU A 173 -31.80 2.68 5.46
C GLU A 173 -31.53 4.08 4.91
N GLN A 174 -32.26 4.53 3.90
CA GLN A 174 -31.95 5.76 3.17
C GLN A 174 -30.50 5.82 2.64
N THR A 175 -29.89 4.64 2.48
CA THR A 175 -28.54 4.49 1.96
C THR A 175 -28.56 4.43 0.44
N ARG A 176 -27.74 5.25 -0.19
CA ARG A 176 -27.54 5.20 -1.65
C ARG A 176 -26.31 4.39 -1.98
N VAL A 177 -26.48 3.36 -2.80
CA VAL A 177 -25.38 2.53 -3.32
C VAL A 177 -25.21 2.79 -4.80
N SER A 178 -24.01 3.17 -5.22
CA SER A 178 -23.65 3.23 -6.64
C SER A 178 -22.62 2.15 -6.99
N ILE A 179 -22.85 1.49 -8.12
CA ILE A 179 -22.00 0.43 -8.64
C ILE A 179 -21.49 0.87 -10.02
N ASP A 180 -20.16 0.89 -10.18
CA ASP A 180 -19.49 1.26 -11.42
C ASP A 180 -18.55 0.12 -11.85
N TYR A 181 -18.71 -0.37 -13.07
CA TYR A 181 -17.90 -1.42 -13.65
C TYR A 181 -16.91 -0.88 -14.66
N ARG A 182 -15.64 -1.21 -14.48
CA ARG A 182 -14.56 -0.79 -15.39
C ARG A 182 -13.64 -1.96 -15.73
N LEU A 183 -13.22 -2.02 -16.98
CA LEU A 183 -12.05 -2.80 -17.37
C LEU A 183 -10.85 -1.87 -17.40
N THR A 184 -9.84 -2.18 -16.61
CA THR A 184 -8.67 -1.33 -16.43
C THR A 184 -7.40 -2.07 -16.85
N GLY A 185 -6.40 -1.31 -17.27
CA GLY A 185 -5.09 -1.86 -17.67
C GLY A 185 -4.89 -1.86 -19.18
N ARG A 186 -3.71 -1.39 -19.59
CA ARG A 186 -3.33 -1.29 -21.01
C ARG A 186 -3.12 -2.64 -21.70
N ARG A 187 -2.92 -3.72 -20.93
CA ARG A 187 -2.54 -5.04 -21.48
C ARG A 187 -3.35 -6.22 -20.95
N GLN A 188 -4.01 -6.12 -19.80
CA GLN A 188 -4.61 -7.28 -19.12
C GLN A 188 -6.11 -7.19 -18.90
N GLY A 189 -6.73 -6.00 -18.99
CA GLY A 189 -8.18 -5.85 -18.87
C GLY A 189 -8.76 -6.27 -17.52
N ASN A 190 -8.05 -6.01 -16.42
CA ASN A 190 -8.53 -6.34 -15.07
C ASN A 190 -9.87 -5.65 -14.79
N GLN A 191 -10.80 -6.39 -14.19
CA GLN A 191 -12.07 -5.84 -13.78
C GLN A 191 -11.94 -5.08 -12.46
N LEU A 192 -12.44 -3.85 -12.44
CA LEU A 192 -12.75 -3.10 -11.24
C LEU A 192 -14.28 -2.98 -11.11
N ILE A 193 -14.81 -3.40 -9.96
CA ILE A 193 -16.15 -3.07 -9.52
C ILE A 193 -16.00 -2.11 -8.35
N TYR A 194 -16.47 -0.88 -8.55
CA TYR A 194 -16.42 0.16 -7.54
C TYR A 194 -17.80 0.35 -6.92
N LEU A 195 -17.93 -0.03 -5.63
CA LEU A 195 -19.15 0.10 -4.86
C LEU A 195 -19.01 1.29 -3.92
N ARG A 196 -19.90 2.26 -4.02
CA ARG A 196 -19.90 3.43 -3.15
C ARG A 196 -21.20 3.55 -2.39
N PHE A 197 -21.11 3.54 -1.08
CA PHE A 197 -22.21 3.64 -0.12
C PHE A 197 -22.23 5.06 0.42
N SER A 198 -23.30 5.81 0.17
CA SER A 198 -23.51 7.17 0.68
C SER A 198 -24.63 7.15 1.74
N ASN A 199 -24.44 7.86 2.85
CA ASN A 199 -25.32 7.81 4.00
C ASN A 199 -25.49 6.35 4.47
N ALA A 200 -24.36 5.69 4.77
CA ALA A 200 -24.34 4.28 5.08
C ALA A 200 -24.91 4.03 6.47
N ALA A 201 -26.02 3.27 6.54
CA ALA A 201 -26.65 2.89 7.79
C ALA A 201 -25.84 1.81 8.52
N GLN A 202 -25.91 1.85 9.85
CA GLN A 202 -25.35 0.84 10.73
C GLN A 202 -25.92 -0.55 10.44
N GLY A 203 -25.08 -1.57 10.53
CA GLY A 203 -25.46 -2.97 10.39
C GLY A 203 -24.52 -3.76 9.50
N ILE A 204 -24.96 -4.97 9.14
CA ILE A 204 -24.19 -5.86 8.25
C ILE A 204 -24.76 -5.73 6.82
N TRP A 205 -23.91 -5.21 5.93
CA TRP A 205 -24.18 -5.16 4.50
C TRP A 205 -23.61 -6.42 3.84
N THR A 206 -24.37 -7.07 2.99
CA THR A 206 -23.94 -8.27 2.28
C THR A 206 -23.80 -7.99 0.79
N ILE A 207 -22.60 -8.27 0.26
CA ILE A 207 -22.31 -8.18 -1.17
C ILE A 207 -22.21 -9.62 -1.70
N ASN A 208 -23.15 -10.01 -2.57
CA ASN A 208 -23.08 -11.31 -3.22
C ASN A 208 -22.33 -11.16 -4.55
N VAL A 209 -21.30 -11.93 -4.73
CA VAL A 209 -20.43 -11.92 -5.93
C VAL A 209 -20.77 -13.13 -6.78
N TYR A 210 -21.20 -12.88 -8.02
CA TYR A 210 -21.63 -13.88 -8.98
C TYR A 210 -20.56 -14.06 -10.07
N PRO A 211 -20.14 -15.28 -10.38
CA PRO A 211 -19.26 -15.53 -11.50
C PRO A 211 -19.99 -15.26 -12.82
N GLN A 212 -19.36 -14.58 -13.75
CA GLN A 212 -19.84 -14.45 -15.14
C GLN A 212 -18.92 -15.18 -16.13
N SER A 213 -17.61 -15.07 -15.90
CA SER A 213 -16.58 -15.82 -16.60
C SER A 213 -15.44 -16.01 -15.61
N ILE A 214 -15.14 -17.24 -15.24
CA ILE A 214 -14.09 -17.56 -14.28
C ILE A 214 -13.19 -18.67 -14.79
N VAL A 215 -11.92 -18.61 -14.43
CA VAL A 215 -10.90 -19.62 -14.65
C VAL A 215 -10.33 -20.09 -13.31
N THR A 216 -9.90 -19.16 -12.47
CA THR A 216 -9.38 -19.43 -11.12
C THR A 216 -10.42 -19.15 -10.04
N GLY A 217 -11.36 -18.27 -10.32
CA GLY A 217 -12.39 -17.81 -9.41
C GLY A 217 -11.88 -16.81 -8.35
N ASP A 218 -10.65 -16.33 -8.48
CA ASP A 218 -10.02 -15.45 -7.47
C ASP A 218 -10.42 -13.98 -7.69
N TYR A 219 -10.72 -13.30 -6.60
CA TYR A 219 -10.93 -11.85 -6.57
C TYR A 219 -10.54 -11.26 -5.21
N ASN A 220 -10.36 -9.96 -5.17
CA ASN A 220 -10.01 -9.26 -3.94
C ASN A 220 -10.89 -8.03 -3.76
N MET A 221 -11.23 -7.70 -2.50
CA MET A 221 -11.93 -6.48 -2.16
C MET A 221 -11.13 -5.68 -1.13
N TRP A 222 -11.06 -4.37 -1.31
CA TRP A 222 -10.45 -3.46 -0.34
C TRP A 222 -11.41 -2.35 0.05
N LEU A 223 -11.46 -2.08 1.34
CA LEU A 223 -11.97 -0.83 1.93
C LEU A 223 -10.88 0.25 1.86
N PRO A 224 -11.24 1.53 2.03
CA PRO A 224 -10.26 2.60 2.22
C PRO A 224 -9.31 2.31 3.38
N MET A 225 -8.22 3.06 3.49
CA MET A 225 -7.37 2.99 4.68
C MET A 225 -8.17 3.30 5.95
N ARG A 226 -7.80 2.69 7.07
CA ARG A 226 -8.49 2.81 8.37
C ARG A 226 -8.88 4.25 8.72
N ASN A 227 -7.97 5.20 8.51
CA ASN A 227 -8.22 6.61 8.85
C ASN A 227 -9.04 7.36 7.79
N PHE A 228 -9.34 6.74 6.64
CA PHE A 228 -10.13 7.34 5.56
C PHE A 228 -11.61 6.98 5.61
N THR A 229 -12.03 6.29 6.65
CA THR A 229 -13.45 6.07 6.99
C THR A 229 -13.82 6.91 8.20
N SER A 230 -15.03 7.48 8.20
CA SER A 230 -15.52 8.29 9.32
C SER A 230 -15.93 7.47 10.55
N GLY A 231 -16.03 6.16 10.40
CA GLY A 231 -16.40 5.21 11.45
C GLY A 231 -15.75 3.86 11.23
N ASN A 232 -16.13 2.90 12.06
CA ASN A 232 -15.56 1.55 12.00
C ASN A 232 -16.31 0.71 10.96
N VAL A 233 -15.65 0.47 9.82
CA VAL A 233 -16.14 -0.35 8.70
C VAL A 233 -15.12 -1.43 8.40
N PHE A 234 -15.55 -2.70 8.35
CA PHE A 234 -14.61 -3.80 8.10
C PHE A 234 -15.30 -5.05 7.55
N PHE A 235 -14.54 -5.91 6.89
CA PHE A 235 -15.01 -7.23 6.47
C PHE A 235 -15.08 -8.18 7.66
N LEU A 236 -16.20 -8.90 7.83
CA LEU A 236 -16.34 -9.89 8.90
C LEU A 236 -15.33 -11.03 8.72
N ARG A 237 -15.14 -11.49 7.49
CA ARG A 237 -14.12 -12.47 7.10
C ARG A 237 -12.97 -11.79 6.34
N SER A 238 -12.10 -11.13 7.06
CA SER A 238 -10.95 -10.42 6.49
C SER A 238 -9.73 -11.32 6.28
N ASN A 239 -8.86 -10.93 5.33
CA ASN A 239 -7.57 -11.58 5.09
C ASN A 239 -6.41 -10.58 5.31
N PRO A 240 -5.40 -10.87 6.15
CA PRO A 240 -4.30 -9.95 6.43
C PRO A 240 -3.26 -9.88 5.31
N ASN A 241 -3.24 -10.82 4.37
CA ASN A 241 -2.33 -10.82 3.24
C ASN A 241 -2.82 -9.87 2.14
N HIS A 242 -1.96 -9.52 1.18
CA HIS A 242 -2.21 -8.55 0.11
C HIS A 242 -2.64 -7.15 0.63
N THR A 243 -2.11 -6.78 1.81
CA THR A 243 -2.40 -5.50 2.47
C THR A 243 -1.29 -4.46 2.33
N ILE A 244 -0.27 -4.75 1.49
CA ILE A 244 0.75 -3.76 1.14
C ILE A 244 0.10 -2.59 0.40
N THR A 245 0.28 -1.38 0.92
CA THR A 245 -0.27 -0.17 0.30
C THR A 245 0.55 0.27 -0.91
N VAL A 246 -0.10 0.95 -1.87
CA VAL A 246 0.59 1.64 -2.96
C VAL A 246 1.31 2.87 -2.36
N PRO A 247 2.63 3.13 -2.65
CA PRO A 247 3.44 2.50 -3.69
C PRO A 247 4.39 1.38 -3.20
N GLY A 248 4.21 0.82 -2.01
CA GLY A 248 5.05 -0.26 -1.48
C GLY A 248 5.03 -1.54 -2.35
N ASN A 249 4.02 -1.68 -3.22
CA ASN A 249 3.91 -2.78 -4.19
C ASN A 249 4.78 -2.62 -5.45
N ALA A 250 5.43 -1.47 -5.66
CA ALA A 250 6.23 -1.20 -6.84
C ALA A 250 7.49 -2.09 -6.89
N GLY A 251 7.83 -2.60 -8.06
CA GLY A 251 8.88 -3.63 -8.22
C GLY A 251 10.29 -3.14 -7.90
N GLN A 252 10.65 -1.92 -8.30
CA GLN A 252 11.99 -1.35 -8.11
C GLN A 252 12.12 -0.57 -6.79
N VAL A 253 11.01 -0.21 -6.17
CA VAL A 253 10.98 0.43 -4.85
C VAL A 253 11.39 -0.58 -3.78
N ILE A 254 12.20 -0.18 -2.84
CA ILE A 254 12.51 -0.97 -1.64
C ILE A 254 11.36 -0.79 -0.66
N SER A 255 10.60 -1.84 -0.41
CA SER A 255 9.44 -1.82 0.49
C SER A 255 9.77 -2.45 1.82
N THR A 256 9.46 -1.73 2.89
CA THR A 256 9.86 -2.12 4.23
C THR A 256 8.66 -2.39 5.12
N GLY A 257 8.58 -3.62 5.64
CA GLY A 257 7.69 -4.02 6.71
C GLY A 257 8.22 -3.61 8.08
N GLY A 258 7.46 -3.88 9.13
CA GLY A 258 7.78 -3.44 10.47
C GLY A 258 7.84 -4.56 11.50
N TYR A 259 8.80 -4.46 12.43
CA TYR A 259 8.87 -5.35 13.59
C TYR A 259 9.18 -4.57 14.88
N ASN A 260 8.95 -5.22 16.01
CA ASN A 260 9.29 -4.67 17.33
C ASN A 260 10.63 -5.22 17.78
N VAL A 261 11.63 -4.36 17.91
CA VAL A 261 12.99 -4.72 18.33
C VAL A 261 13.03 -5.29 19.74
N ALA A 262 12.15 -4.81 20.63
CA ALA A 262 12.20 -5.22 22.06
C ALA A 262 11.87 -6.70 22.28
N ASN A 263 11.08 -7.32 21.39
CA ASN A 263 10.66 -8.72 21.53
C ASN A 263 10.85 -9.56 20.27
N GLY A 264 11.39 -8.99 19.19
CA GLY A 264 11.58 -9.69 17.91
C GLY A 264 10.29 -10.05 17.17
N CYS A 265 9.11 -9.57 17.61
CA CYS A 265 7.83 -9.91 17.00
C CYS A 265 7.50 -8.98 15.82
N LEU A 266 6.75 -9.51 14.85
CA LEU A 266 6.19 -8.73 13.76
C LEU A 266 5.30 -7.60 14.33
N TYR A 267 5.37 -6.42 13.76
CA TYR A 267 4.37 -5.39 14.01
C TYR A 267 3.04 -5.82 13.36
N LEU A 268 2.01 -6.06 14.18
CA LEU A 268 0.78 -6.71 13.75
C LEU A 268 0.07 -6.00 12.59
N ASP A 269 0.11 -4.67 12.59
CA ASP A 269 -0.50 -3.86 11.54
C ASP A 269 0.36 -3.78 10.27
N SER A 270 1.63 -4.22 10.29
CA SER A 270 2.52 -4.18 9.13
C SER A 270 1.89 -4.86 7.93
N GLY A 271 1.77 -4.13 6.81
CA GLY A 271 1.23 -4.66 5.56
C GLY A 271 1.96 -5.93 5.13
N ARG A 272 1.19 -6.93 4.67
CA ARG A 272 1.67 -8.25 4.28
C ARG A 272 1.46 -8.52 2.79
N GLY A 273 2.43 -9.19 2.19
CA GLY A 273 2.41 -9.60 0.78
C GLY A 273 1.75 -10.99 0.59
N PHE A 274 2.07 -11.70 -0.47
CA PHE A 274 2.84 -11.17 -1.58
C PHE A 274 2.03 -10.14 -2.37
N THR A 275 2.62 -9.50 -3.39
CA THR A 275 1.82 -8.66 -4.30
C THR A 275 0.88 -9.54 -5.14
N LEU A 276 -0.17 -8.97 -5.72
CA LEU A 276 -1.07 -9.70 -6.63
C LEU A 276 -0.35 -10.24 -7.88
N SER A 277 0.81 -9.68 -8.22
CA SER A 277 1.66 -10.18 -9.32
C SER A 277 2.67 -11.25 -8.86
N GLY A 278 2.59 -11.73 -7.61
CA GLY A 278 3.46 -12.77 -7.06
C GLY A 278 4.86 -12.31 -6.66
N GLU A 279 5.13 -11.00 -6.64
CA GLU A 279 6.42 -10.49 -6.17
C GLU A 279 6.52 -10.55 -4.66
N VAL A 280 7.73 -10.88 -4.17
CA VAL A 280 8.02 -10.85 -2.74
C VAL A 280 8.05 -9.39 -2.26
N LYS A 281 7.09 -9.06 -1.42
CA LYS A 281 6.96 -7.81 -0.67
C LYS A 281 6.34 -8.13 0.69
N PRO A 282 6.78 -7.46 1.78
CA PRO A 282 7.92 -6.51 1.85
C PRO A 282 9.21 -7.12 1.34
N ASP A 283 10.21 -6.28 0.97
CA ASP A 283 11.55 -6.80 0.68
C ASP A 283 12.19 -7.35 1.98
N PHE A 284 12.03 -6.64 3.08
CA PHE A 284 12.43 -7.06 4.43
C PHE A 284 11.69 -6.20 5.48
N CYS A 285 11.87 -6.51 6.76
CA CYS A 285 11.35 -5.71 7.87
C CYS A 285 12.46 -4.88 8.54
N ALA A 286 12.07 -3.72 9.08
CA ALA A 286 12.95 -2.87 9.89
C ALA A 286 12.22 -2.44 11.18
N PRO A 287 12.91 -1.87 12.18
CA PRO A 287 12.29 -1.41 13.42
C PRO A 287 11.11 -0.46 13.17
N ALA A 288 9.95 -0.78 13.75
CA ALA A 288 8.71 -0.04 13.51
C ALA A 288 7.93 0.31 14.78
N VAL A 289 8.26 -0.28 15.92
CA VAL A 289 7.52 -0.09 17.17
C VAL A 289 8.36 0.67 18.18
N ASN A 290 7.79 1.76 18.72
CA ASN A 290 8.44 2.63 19.70
C ASN A 290 9.82 3.14 19.22
N VAL A 291 9.93 3.47 17.94
CA VAL A 291 11.16 4.00 17.37
C VAL A 291 11.37 5.43 17.88
N TYR A 292 12.45 5.65 18.59
CA TYR A 292 12.83 6.95 19.12
C TYR A 292 13.53 7.79 18.04
N GLY A 293 13.01 8.98 17.77
CA GLY A 293 13.51 9.82 16.71
C GLY A 293 13.19 11.31 16.89
N PRO A 294 13.75 12.18 16.03
CA PRO A 294 13.50 13.61 16.09
C PRO A 294 12.04 13.93 15.79
N GLY A 295 11.46 14.79 16.62
CA GLY A 295 10.11 15.31 16.47
C GLY A 295 10.09 16.81 16.21
N LEU A 296 8.89 17.39 16.16
CA LEU A 296 8.71 18.83 15.99
C LEU A 296 9.26 19.63 17.19
N ARG A 297 9.59 20.90 16.95
CA ARG A 297 10.04 21.86 17.99
C ARG A 297 11.28 21.39 18.75
N ASN A 298 12.25 20.80 18.03
CA ASN A 298 13.53 20.33 18.61
C ASN A 298 13.36 19.35 19.78
N ARG A 299 12.37 18.47 19.69
CA ARG A 299 12.13 17.39 20.66
C ARG A 299 12.38 16.04 20.02
N PHE A 300 12.54 15.04 20.85
CA PHE A 300 12.50 13.65 20.45
C PHE A 300 11.14 13.05 20.80
N VAL A 301 10.66 12.16 19.95
CA VAL A 301 9.36 11.48 20.10
C VAL A 301 9.52 10.01 19.77
N THR A 302 8.62 9.20 20.29
CA THR A 302 8.50 7.79 19.91
C THR A 302 7.47 7.67 18.80
N MET A 303 7.78 6.88 17.78
CA MET A 303 6.90 6.64 16.63
C MET A 303 6.70 5.14 16.45
N THR A 304 5.46 4.75 16.11
CA THR A 304 5.12 3.37 15.73
C THR A 304 4.45 3.35 14.37
N GLY A 305 4.91 2.47 13.49
CA GLY A 305 4.41 2.29 12.13
C GLY A 305 5.50 1.96 11.13
N THR A 306 5.12 1.38 10.00
CA THR A 306 6.03 1.06 8.89
C THR A 306 6.66 2.30 8.26
N SER A 307 6.11 3.49 8.53
CA SER A 307 6.72 4.78 8.16
C SER A 307 8.08 4.99 8.84
N ALA A 308 8.21 4.60 10.13
CA ALA A 308 9.49 4.65 10.83
C ALA A 308 10.50 3.63 10.25
N ALA A 309 10.03 2.42 9.94
CA ALA A 309 10.83 1.39 9.28
C ALA A 309 11.37 1.88 7.91
N ALA A 310 10.52 2.51 7.11
CA ALA A 310 10.92 3.07 5.82
C ALA A 310 11.97 4.19 5.97
N ALA A 311 11.85 5.04 6.99
CA ALA A 311 12.83 6.09 7.26
C ALA A 311 14.20 5.52 7.66
N ILE A 312 14.23 4.48 8.51
CA ILE A 312 15.46 3.77 8.87
C ILE A 312 16.09 3.14 7.64
N THR A 313 15.29 2.46 6.81
CA THR A 313 15.75 1.84 5.56
C THR A 313 16.30 2.87 4.57
N ALA A 314 15.66 4.03 4.46
CA ALA A 314 16.18 5.12 3.63
C ALA A 314 17.55 5.62 4.11
N GLY A 315 17.76 5.67 5.42
CA GLY A 315 19.07 5.96 6.03
C GLY A 315 20.12 4.91 5.65
N ALA A 316 19.77 3.61 5.74
CA ALA A 316 20.65 2.51 5.32
C ALA A 316 21.00 2.60 3.82
N CYS A 317 20.03 2.86 2.96
CA CYS A 317 20.26 3.07 1.53
C CYS A 317 21.21 4.25 1.26
N ALA A 318 21.08 5.34 2.03
CA ALA A 318 21.95 6.50 1.89
C ALA A 318 23.40 6.17 2.27
N GLN A 319 23.63 5.39 3.32
CA GLN A 319 24.97 4.92 3.72
C GLN A 319 25.59 4.02 2.64
N ILE A 320 24.81 3.09 2.08
CA ILE A 320 25.28 2.24 0.97
C ILE A 320 25.62 3.08 -0.27
N MET A 321 24.78 4.08 -0.61
CA MET A 321 25.08 4.99 -1.72
C MET A 321 26.31 5.86 -1.45
N GLU A 322 26.56 6.31 -0.21
CA GLU A 322 27.79 6.99 0.15
C GLU A 322 28.99 6.10 -0.12
N TRP A 323 28.98 4.87 0.41
CA TRP A 323 30.04 3.91 0.20
C TRP A 323 30.28 3.62 -1.30
N GLY A 324 29.23 3.32 -2.03
CA GLY A 324 29.33 2.92 -3.44
C GLY A 324 29.67 4.08 -4.36
N LEU A 325 28.85 5.13 -4.35
CA LEU A 325 28.91 6.21 -5.33
C LEU A 325 29.83 7.35 -4.94
N VAL A 326 29.76 7.81 -3.67
CA VAL A 326 30.54 8.97 -3.20
C VAL A 326 31.98 8.56 -2.95
N LYS A 327 32.22 7.45 -2.25
CA LYS A 327 33.55 6.87 -2.03
C LYS A 327 34.09 6.05 -3.20
N ARG A 328 33.29 5.94 -4.30
CA ARG A 328 33.67 5.31 -5.58
C ARG A 328 34.00 3.81 -5.53
N ASN A 329 33.49 3.08 -4.53
CA ASN A 329 33.67 1.63 -4.47
C ASN A 329 32.84 0.90 -5.55
N GLN A 330 31.67 1.44 -5.92
CA GLN A 330 30.79 0.90 -6.95
C GLN A 330 30.05 2.04 -7.70
N ILE A 331 30.71 2.63 -8.68
CA ILE A 331 30.26 3.86 -9.36
C ILE A 331 29.01 3.68 -10.24
N PHE A 332 28.59 2.44 -10.52
CA PHE A 332 27.40 2.12 -11.34
C PHE A 332 26.19 1.65 -10.52
N MET A 333 26.24 1.81 -9.21
CA MET A 333 25.21 1.33 -8.30
C MET A 333 23.82 1.90 -8.64
N SER A 334 22.84 1.01 -8.70
CA SER A 334 21.42 1.28 -8.92
C SER A 334 20.58 0.96 -7.67
N SER A 335 19.27 1.26 -7.68
CA SER A 335 18.34 0.83 -6.64
C SER A 335 18.29 -0.70 -6.49
N ALA A 336 18.37 -1.42 -7.60
CA ALA A 336 18.37 -2.89 -7.59
C ALA A 336 19.61 -3.46 -6.88
N ASP A 337 20.78 -2.85 -7.08
CA ASP A 337 22.01 -3.27 -6.41
C ASP A 337 21.91 -3.07 -4.90
N ILE A 338 21.41 -1.91 -4.46
CA ILE A 338 21.18 -1.61 -3.05
C ILE A 338 20.19 -2.60 -2.43
N LYS A 339 19.07 -2.84 -3.13
CA LYS A 339 18.05 -3.79 -2.71
C LYS A 339 18.63 -5.20 -2.54
N ASN A 340 19.40 -5.68 -3.53
CA ASN A 340 20.02 -6.99 -3.48
C ASN A 340 21.04 -7.10 -2.35
N MET A 341 21.86 -6.06 -2.11
CA MET A 341 22.78 -6.03 -0.96
C MET A 341 22.03 -6.17 0.36
N LEU A 342 20.96 -5.39 0.55
CA LEU A 342 20.16 -5.44 1.77
C LEU A 342 19.43 -6.77 1.96
N ILE A 343 18.92 -7.37 0.88
CA ILE A 343 18.28 -8.70 0.90
C ILE A 343 19.28 -9.79 1.24
N ARG A 344 20.48 -9.76 0.67
CA ARG A 344 21.51 -10.77 0.92
C ARG A 344 22.02 -10.71 2.35
N GLY A 345 22.26 -9.51 2.87
CA GLY A 345 22.70 -9.28 4.23
C GLY A 345 21.59 -9.35 5.29
N ALA A 346 20.31 -9.48 4.90
CA ALA A 346 19.21 -9.51 5.85
C ALA A 346 19.37 -10.64 6.88
N ASP A 347 19.13 -10.35 8.14
CA ASP A 347 19.13 -11.32 9.21
C ASP A 347 17.88 -12.21 9.14
N ARG A 348 18.07 -13.53 9.28
CA ARG A 348 17.05 -14.56 9.12
C ARG A 348 17.01 -15.45 10.34
N ALA A 349 15.89 -15.41 11.06
CA ALA A 349 15.67 -16.29 12.19
C ALA A 349 15.45 -17.74 11.71
N ASP A 350 16.05 -18.70 12.42
CA ASP A 350 16.02 -20.14 12.06
C ASP A 350 14.62 -20.77 12.16
N ASP A 351 13.71 -20.15 12.93
CA ASP A 351 12.35 -20.62 13.15
C ASP A 351 11.38 -20.30 12.01
N ARG A 352 11.86 -19.68 10.91
CA ARG A 352 11.03 -19.17 9.81
C ARG A 352 11.61 -19.53 8.45
N SER A 353 10.72 -19.80 7.50
CA SER A 353 11.12 -19.92 6.10
C SER A 353 11.09 -18.56 5.42
N TYR A 354 12.07 -18.32 4.54
CA TYR A 354 12.19 -17.10 3.76
C TYR A 354 12.32 -17.38 2.27
N PRO A 355 11.74 -16.52 1.38
CA PRO A 355 10.92 -15.36 1.73
C PRO A 355 9.51 -15.74 2.18
N ASN A 356 8.87 -14.88 2.97
CA ASN A 356 7.49 -15.07 3.38
C ASN A 356 6.69 -13.74 3.33
N PRO A 357 5.33 -13.78 3.31
CA PRO A 357 4.52 -12.56 3.13
C PRO A 357 4.66 -11.52 4.23
N SER A 358 5.08 -11.90 5.43
CA SER A 358 5.14 -11.01 6.59
C SER A 358 6.50 -10.34 6.78
N TRP A 359 7.58 -11.09 6.54
CA TRP A 359 8.95 -10.67 6.81
C TRP A 359 9.77 -10.40 5.53
N GLY A 360 9.23 -10.75 4.36
CA GLY A 360 10.00 -10.73 3.12
C GLY A 360 11.21 -11.66 3.20
N TYR A 361 12.40 -11.11 3.01
CA TYR A 361 13.67 -11.85 3.07
C TYR A 361 14.35 -11.80 4.45
N GLY A 362 13.73 -11.25 5.48
CA GLY A 362 14.29 -11.18 6.84
C GLY A 362 14.20 -9.79 7.45
N THR A 363 15.10 -9.45 8.36
CA THR A 363 15.21 -8.13 8.98
C THR A 363 16.40 -7.35 8.45
N LEU A 364 16.25 -6.02 8.38
CA LEU A 364 17.29 -5.11 7.91
C LEU A 364 18.56 -5.25 8.75
N ASP A 365 19.65 -5.67 8.12
CA ASP A 365 21.00 -5.66 8.67
C ASP A 365 21.98 -5.03 7.68
N VAL A 366 22.38 -3.80 7.99
CA VAL A 366 23.34 -3.05 7.17
C VAL A 366 24.74 -3.62 7.31
N TYR A 367 25.10 -4.09 8.50
CA TYR A 367 26.41 -4.69 8.74
C TYR A 367 26.53 -6.02 7.94
N GLY A 368 25.53 -6.89 8.02
CA GLY A 368 25.46 -8.11 7.21
C GLY A 368 25.54 -7.87 5.72
N ALA A 369 24.94 -6.76 5.24
CA ALA A 369 25.04 -6.37 3.82
C ALA A 369 26.47 -6.04 3.38
N PHE A 370 27.30 -5.45 4.26
CA PHE A 370 28.72 -5.20 3.98
C PHE A 370 29.60 -6.43 4.21
N GLU A 371 29.28 -7.29 5.17
CA GLU A 371 29.98 -8.57 5.37
C GLU A 371 29.85 -9.51 4.16
N ASP A 372 28.67 -9.54 3.54
CA ASP A 372 28.42 -10.36 2.36
C ASP A 372 29.27 -9.93 1.14
N LEU A 373 29.66 -8.64 1.05
CA LEU A 373 30.58 -8.16 0.00
C LEU A 373 32.05 -8.63 0.17
N ARG A 374 32.41 -9.15 1.36
CA ARG A 374 33.75 -9.67 1.63
C ARG A 374 33.90 -11.13 1.33
N ARG A 375 32.78 -11.82 1.14
CA ARG A 375 32.73 -13.24 0.76
C ARG A 375 32.75 -13.40 -0.76
#